data_6a5397f3e96964c657f710674e487840
#
_entry.id   6a5397f3e96964c657f710674e487840
#
_cell.length_a   1.000
_cell.length_b   1.000
_cell.length_c   1.000
_cell.angle_alpha   90.00
_cell.angle_beta   90.00
_cell.angle_gamma   90.00
#
_symmetry.space_group_name_H-M   'P 1'
#
loop_
_entity.id
_entity.type
_entity.pdbx_description
1 polymer ?
#
loop_
_entity_poly.entity_id
_entity_poly.type
_entity_poly.pdbx_seq_one_letter_code
_entity_poly.pdbx_strand_id
1 'polypeptide(L)'
;MEYIVYRRFKADGIDGAFNLRYGTLVTEQDGFLFAADGRKICAATSENGWEHFRPNTPEGAYRQEMLTVLYQWYGKNGCGDDFADEKWPTQQNGYWKNCLRTASTERLEEICRQKGAITHEYLCKSQQH
;
A
#
# COMPACT_ATOMS: atom_id res chain seq x y z
N MET A 1 -4.96 15.44 1.23
CA MET A 1 -5.46 14.23 1.92
C MET A 1 -4.51 13.86 3.04
N GLU A 2 -5.04 13.47 4.19
CA GLU A 2 -4.20 13.11 5.32
C GLU A 2 -3.77 11.64 5.25
N TYR A 3 -2.49 11.41 5.50
CA TYR A 3 -1.91 10.08 5.62
C TYR A 3 -1.31 9.92 7.01
N ILE A 4 -1.08 8.68 7.42
CA ILE A 4 -0.48 8.35 8.70
C ILE A 4 0.71 7.42 8.48
N VAL A 5 1.77 7.59 9.28
CA VAL A 5 2.89 6.68 9.26
C VAL A 5 2.46 5.37 9.91
N TYR A 6 2.37 4.33 9.10
CA TYR A 6 1.98 3.00 9.53
C TYR A 6 3.18 2.18 9.99
N ARG A 7 4.34 2.41 9.38
CA ARG A 7 5.59 1.76 9.72
C ARG A 7 6.68 2.84 9.75
N ARG A 8 7.47 2.86 10.83
CA ARG A 8 8.50 3.88 11.01
C ARG A 8 9.30 4.08 9.72
N PHE A 9 9.42 5.33 9.29
CA PHE A 9 10.20 5.71 8.12
C PHE A 9 11.47 6.44 8.57
N LYS A 10 12.59 5.73 8.55
CA LYS A 10 13.90 6.30 8.87
C LYS A 10 14.80 6.10 7.68
N ALA A 11 14.75 7.04 6.75
CA ALA A 11 15.48 6.97 5.48
C ALA A 11 15.57 8.34 4.85
N ASP A 12 16.35 8.44 3.77
CA ASP A 12 16.40 9.65 2.96
C ASP A 12 15.15 9.71 2.08
N GLY A 13 14.47 10.85 2.14
CA GLY A 13 13.39 11.19 1.23
C GLY A 13 13.85 12.18 0.17
N ILE A 14 12.88 12.77 -0.55
CA ILE A 14 13.19 13.73 -1.62
C ILE A 14 13.90 14.97 -1.05
N ASP A 15 13.42 15.50 0.08
CA ASP A 15 13.95 16.74 0.66
C ASP A 15 14.85 16.48 1.88
N GLY A 16 15.59 15.39 1.90
CA GLY A 16 16.56 15.09 2.95
C GLY A 16 16.19 13.89 3.80
N ALA A 17 16.86 13.74 4.92
CA ALA A 17 16.67 12.61 5.82
C ALA A 17 15.43 12.78 6.70
N PHE A 18 14.71 11.71 6.91
CA PHE A 18 13.51 11.68 7.75
C PHE A 18 13.64 10.60 8.82
N ASN A 19 13.00 10.87 9.96
CA ASN A 19 12.84 9.89 11.03
C ASN A 19 11.40 10.04 11.56
N LEU A 20 10.47 9.41 10.86
CA LEU A 20 9.04 9.53 11.14
C LEU A 20 8.56 8.31 11.89
N ARG A 21 8.03 8.53 13.09
CA ARG A 21 7.56 7.46 13.97
C ARG A 21 6.14 7.04 13.58
N TYR A 22 5.79 5.82 13.92
CA TYR A 22 4.43 5.31 13.80
C TYR A 22 3.42 6.31 14.40
N GLY A 23 2.34 6.55 13.68
CA GLY A 23 1.29 7.45 14.11
C GLY A 23 1.46 8.91 13.72
N THR A 24 2.63 9.28 13.17
CA THR A 24 2.86 10.65 12.70
C THR A 24 1.95 10.94 11.51
N LEU A 25 1.33 12.12 11.51
CA LEU A 25 0.48 12.54 10.40
C LEU A 25 1.30 13.26 9.35
N VAL A 26 1.04 12.93 8.08
CA VAL A 26 1.64 13.59 6.92
C VAL A 26 0.53 13.95 5.94
N THR A 27 0.81 14.83 5.00
CA THR A 27 -0.19 15.32 4.05
C THR A 27 0.18 14.86 2.65
N GLU A 28 -0.82 14.34 1.91
CA GLU A 28 -0.65 14.03 0.50
C GLU A 28 -1.16 15.20 -0.32
N GLN A 29 -0.35 15.64 -1.29
CA GLN A 29 -0.70 16.69 -2.22
C GLN A 29 -0.07 16.37 -3.58
N ASP A 30 -0.89 16.34 -4.62
CA ASP A 30 -0.46 16.06 -6.00
C ASP A 30 0.33 14.75 -6.13
N GLY A 31 -0.03 13.75 -5.32
CA GLY A 31 0.60 12.44 -5.37
C GLY A 31 1.85 12.30 -4.52
N PHE A 32 2.26 13.35 -3.80
CA PHE A 32 3.45 13.31 -2.94
C PHE A 32 3.07 13.49 -1.48
N LEU A 33 3.87 12.87 -0.60
CA LEU A 33 3.70 12.97 0.83
C LEU A 33 4.64 14.05 1.40
N PHE A 34 4.10 14.90 2.26
CA PHE A 34 4.82 16.01 2.88
C PHE A 34 4.78 15.88 4.40
N ALA A 35 5.93 16.12 5.03
CA ALA A 35 6.00 16.19 6.49
C ALA A 35 5.37 17.49 6.99
N ALA A 36 5.13 17.58 8.29
CA ALA A 36 4.52 18.76 8.91
C ALA A 36 5.35 20.04 8.70
N ASP A 37 6.66 19.90 8.50
CA ASP A 37 7.55 21.03 8.24
C ASP A 37 7.57 21.45 6.76
N GLY A 38 6.77 20.83 5.90
CA GLY A 38 6.67 21.15 4.48
C GLY A 38 7.65 20.44 3.57
N ARG A 39 8.55 19.61 4.11
CA ARG A 39 9.51 18.87 3.28
C ARG A 39 8.83 17.69 2.60
N LYS A 40 9.17 17.49 1.32
CA LYS A 40 8.64 16.40 0.52
C LYS A 40 9.35 15.08 0.87
N ILE A 41 8.57 14.05 1.20
CA ILE A 41 9.09 12.76 1.64
C ILE A 41 9.30 11.82 0.44
N CYS A 42 8.22 11.45 -0.22
CA CYS A 42 8.24 10.53 -1.35
C CYS A 42 6.89 10.57 -2.06
N ALA A 43 6.81 9.93 -3.24
CA ALA A 43 5.52 9.75 -3.90
C ALA A 43 4.68 8.75 -3.08
N ALA A 44 3.39 9.03 -2.94
CA ALA A 44 2.48 8.16 -2.19
C ALA A 44 2.38 6.77 -2.81
N THR A 45 2.56 6.68 -4.13
CA THR A 45 2.51 5.42 -4.87
C THR A 45 3.86 4.73 -5.02
N SER A 46 4.94 5.31 -4.48
CA SER A 46 6.25 4.69 -4.47
C SER A 46 6.27 3.51 -3.49
N GLU A 47 7.29 2.67 -3.62
CA GLU A 47 7.46 1.54 -2.69
C GLU A 47 7.55 2.02 -1.24
N ASN A 48 8.33 3.06 -0.98
CA ASN A 48 8.42 3.64 0.36
C ASN A 48 7.07 4.24 0.81
N GLY A 49 6.36 4.86 -0.12
CA GLY A 49 5.08 5.49 0.18
C GLY A 49 4.08 4.50 0.72
N TRP A 50 3.89 3.38 0.05
CA TRP A 50 2.87 2.45 0.51
C TRP A 50 3.37 1.44 1.55
N GLU A 51 4.66 1.23 1.69
CA GLU A 51 5.19 0.38 2.78
C GLU A 51 5.10 1.06 4.15
N HIS A 52 5.28 2.37 4.19
CA HIS A 52 5.40 3.11 5.45
C HIS A 52 4.21 3.99 5.77
N PHE A 53 3.38 4.33 4.79
CA PHE A 53 2.30 5.28 4.95
C PHE A 53 0.98 4.68 4.47
N ARG A 54 -0.11 5.10 5.09
CA ARG A 54 -1.45 4.72 4.62
C ARG A 54 -2.40 5.91 4.74
N PRO A 55 -3.43 5.99 3.88
CA PRO A 55 -4.43 7.03 4.02
C PRO A 55 -5.09 6.97 5.41
N ASN A 56 -5.28 8.13 6.01
CA ASN A 56 -5.89 8.21 7.34
C ASN A 56 -7.42 8.22 7.22
N THR A 57 -7.96 7.21 6.56
CA THR A 57 -9.39 6.93 6.43
C THR A 57 -9.62 5.44 6.61
N PRO A 58 -10.77 5.01 7.14
CA PRO A 58 -11.02 3.58 7.35
C PRO A 58 -10.90 2.75 6.07
N GLU A 59 -11.44 3.21 4.94
CA GLU A 59 -11.34 2.48 3.67
C GLU A 59 -9.92 2.44 3.15
N GLY A 60 -9.21 3.57 3.19
CA GLY A 60 -7.82 3.63 2.74
C GLY A 60 -6.92 2.73 3.57
N ALA A 61 -7.11 2.73 4.89
CA ALA A 61 -6.35 1.85 5.78
C ALA A 61 -6.63 0.37 5.48
N TYR A 62 -7.87 0.03 5.22
CA TYR A 62 -8.27 -1.33 4.87
C TYR A 62 -7.62 -1.79 3.56
N ARG A 63 -7.69 -0.95 2.51
CA ARG A 63 -7.02 -1.26 1.23
C ARG A 63 -5.52 -1.46 1.42
N GLN A 64 -4.89 -0.57 2.17
CA GLN A 64 -3.44 -0.63 2.39
C GLN A 64 -3.04 -1.90 3.14
N GLU A 65 -3.86 -2.33 4.09
CA GLU A 65 -3.60 -3.56 4.82
C GLU A 65 -3.68 -4.78 3.89
N MET A 66 -4.69 -4.83 3.02
CA MET A 66 -4.80 -5.89 2.02
C MET A 66 -3.60 -5.89 1.07
N LEU A 67 -3.19 -4.73 0.58
CA LEU A 67 -2.02 -4.61 -0.28
C LEU A 67 -0.76 -5.13 0.42
N THR A 68 -0.58 -4.80 1.69
CA THR A 68 0.58 -5.24 2.45
C THR A 68 0.66 -6.77 2.54
N VAL A 69 -0.44 -7.43 2.90
CA VAL A 69 -0.42 -8.89 3.03
C VAL A 69 -0.30 -9.58 1.67
N LEU A 70 -0.90 -9.02 0.61
CA LEU A 70 -0.78 -9.58 -0.73
C LEU A 70 0.63 -9.42 -1.30
N TYR A 71 1.28 -8.30 -1.06
CA TYR A 71 2.68 -8.13 -1.45
C TYR A 71 3.57 -9.17 -0.79
N GLN A 72 3.37 -9.41 0.49
CA GLN A 72 4.13 -10.43 1.19
C GLN A 72 3.86 -11.81 0.61
N TRP A 73 2.59 -12.11 0.32
CA TRP A 73 2.21 -13.39 -0.23
C TRP A 73 2.82 -13.62 -1.62
N TYR A 74 2.68 -12.64 -2.53
CA TYR A 74 3.22 -12.74 -3.89
C TYR A 74 4.75 -12.69 -3.90
N GLY A 75 5.35 -11.94 -3.00
CA GLY A 75 6.80 -11.91 -2.88
C GLY A 75 7.38 -13.25 -2.48
N LYS A 76 6.63 -14.02 -1.69
CA LYS A 76 7.05 -15.34 -1.25
C LYS A 76 6.71 -16.45 -2.25
N ASN A 77 5.55 -16.37 -2.89
CA ASN A 77 5.00 -17.45 -3.71
C ASN A 77 5.05 -17.19 -5.21
N GLY A 78 5.32 -15.96 -5.63
CA GLY A 78 5.24 -15.56 -7.03
C GLY A 78 3.80 -15.32 -7.47
N CYS A 79 3.64 -14.68 -8.62
CA CYS A 79 2.31 -14.34 -9.14
C CYS A 79 1.72 -15.41 -10.09
N GLY A 80 2.55 -16.34 -10.60
CA GLY A 80 2.08 -17.32 -11.56
C GLY A 80 1.35 -16.67 -12.72
N ASP A 81 0.13 -17.15 -13.01
CA ASP A 81 -0.72 -16.63 -14.08
C ASP A 81 -1.83 -15.70 -13.57
N ASP A 82 -1.77 -15.28 -12.31
CA ASP A 82 -2.85 -14.51 -11.69
C ASP A 82 -3.14 -13.19 -12.41
N PHE A 83 -2.12 -12.58 -13.03
CA PHE A 83 -2.26 -11.33 -13.77
C PHE A 83 -1.88 -11.47 -15.23
N ALA A 84 -1.98 -12.70 -15.78
CA ALA A 84 -1.59 -12.98 -17.17
C ALA A 84 -2.42 -12.19 -18.18
N ASP A 85 -3.68 -11.89 -17.88
CA ASP A 85 -4.57 -11.14 -18.75
C ASP A 85 -4.43 -9.63 -18.63
N GLU A 86 -3.62 -9.16 -17.70
CA GLU A 86 -3.41 -7.74 -17.48
C GLU A 86 -2.41 -7.19 -18.51
N LYS A 87 -2.85 -6.19 -19.27
CA LYS A 87 -2.02 -5.59 -20.33
C LYS A 87 -1.15 -4.48 -19.75
N TRP A 88 0.02 -4.85 -19.26
CA TRP A 88 1.02 -3.87 -18.87
C TRP A 88 2.08 -3.75 -19.97
N PRO A 89 2.55 -2.53 -20.27
CA PRO A 89 3.48 -2.29 -21.38
C PRO A 89 4.79 -3.04 -21.26
N THR A 90 5.18 -3.40 -20.06
CA THR A 90 6.41 -4.15 -19.79
C THR A 90 6.11 -5.21 -18.74
N GLN A 91 6.30 -6.47 -19.12
CA GLN A 91 6.25 -7.57 -18.16
C GLN A 91 7.57 -7.65 -17.41
N GLN A 92 7.87 -6.57 -16.67
CA GLN A 92 9.04 -6.56 -15.81
C GLN A 92 8.77 -7.36 -14.54
N ASN A 93 9.85 -7.84 -13.92
CA ASN A 93 9.75 -8.49 -12.62
C ASN A 93 8.98 -7.56 -11.67
N GLY A 94 7.91 -8.07 -11.09
CA GLY A 94 7.10 -7.31 -10.14
C GLY A 94 5.96 -6.51 -10.77
N TYR A 95 5.60 -6.74 -12.04
CA TYR A 95 4.45 -6.07 -12.65
C TYR A 95 3.15 -6.31 -11.87
N TRP A 96 3.06 -7.43 -11.17
CA TRP A 96 1.91 -7.75 -10.33
C TRP A 96 1.68 -6.72 -9.24
N LYS A 97 2.73 -6.01 -8.82
CA LYS A 97 2.60 -4.92 -7.84
C LYS A 97 1.69 -3.81 -8.36
N ASN A 98 1.87 -3.43 -9.63
CA ASN A 98 1.02 -2.42 -10.24
C ASN A 98 -0.40 -2.90 -10.41
N CYS A 99 -0.59 -4.17 -10.76
CA CYS A 99 -1.92 -4.77 -10.87
C CYS A 99 -2.68 -4.69 -9.55
N LEU A 100 -2.01 -5.00 -8.43
CA LEU A 100 -2.61 -4.90 -7.11
C LEU A 100 -2.94 -3.45 -6.72
N ARG A 101 -2.02 -2.52 -6.99
CA ARG A 101 -2.23 -1.11 -6.65
C ARG A 101 -3.43 -0.50 -7.34
N THR A 102 -3.70 -0.93 -8.57
CA THR A 102 -4.78 -0.39 -9.39
C THR A 102 -6.08 -1.17 -9.26
N ALA A 103 -6.06 -2.29 -8.53
CA ALA A 103 -7.24 -3.12 -8.35
C ALA A 103 -8.29 -2.43 -7.48
N SER A 104 -9.57 -2.71 -7.73
CA SER A 104 -10.65 -2.22 -6.88
C SER A 104 -10.57 -2.86 -5.50
N THR A 105 -11.24 -2.27 -4.53
CA THR A 105 -11.31 -2.83 -3.18
C THR A 105 -11.93 -4.23 -3.21
N GLU A 106 -12.98 -4.41 -4.00
CA GLU A 106 -13.67 -5.70 -4.15
C GLU A 106 -12.75 -6.77 -4.74
N ARG A 107 -11.95 -6.39 -5.72
CA ARG A 107 -10.97 -7.32 -6.31
C ARG A 107 -9.88 -7.70 -5.31
N LEU A 108 -9.40 -6.75 -4.53
CA LEU A 108 -8.42 -7.03 -3.47
C LEU A 108 -8.98 -7.99 -2.43
N GLU A 109 -10.24 -7.80 -2.04
CA GLU A 109 -10.92 -8.71 -1.10
C GLU A 109 -11.01 -10.12 -1.68
N GLU A 110 -11.36 -10.24 -2.95
CA GLU A 110 -11.45 -11.54 -3.63
C GLU A 110 -10.10 -12.24 -3.68
N ILE A 111 -9.05 -11.51 -4.05
CA ILE A 111 -7.69 -12.07 -4.10
C ILE A 111 -7.24 -12.52 -2.71
N CYS A 112 -7.47 -11.69 -1.68
CA CYS A 112 -7.17 -12.07 -0.31
C CYS A 112 -7.86 -13.36 0.10
N ARG A 113 -9.13 -13.50 -0.26
CA ARG A 113 -9.91 -14.70 0.03
C ARG A 113 -9.33 -15.93 -0.67
N GLN A 114 -9.00 -15.80 -1.97
CA GLN A 114 -8.42 -16.90 -2.76
C GLN A 114 -7.07 -17.36 -2.22
N LYS A 115 -6.25 -16.43 -1.74
CA LYS A 115 -4.90 -16.73 -1.26
C LYS A 115 -4.84 -17.04 0.23
N GLY A 116 -5.95 -16.89 0.95
CA GLY A 116 -5.94 -17.02 2.41
C GLY A 116 -5.14 -15.92 3.10
N ALA A 117 -4.89 -14.80 2.40
CA ALA A 117 -4.16 -13.66 2.94
C ALA A 117 -5.14 -12.76 3.69
N ILE A 118 -5.40 -13.09 4.95
CA ILE A 118 -6.46 -12.46 5.73
C ILE A 118 -5.86 -11.39 6.64
N THR A 119 -6.42 -10.17 6.57
CA THR A 119 -6.06 -9.08 7.46
C THR A 119 -7.00 -9.05 8.66
N HIS A 120 -6.56 -8.42 9.72
CA HIS A 120 -7.41 -8.22 10.90
C HIS A 120 -8.69 -7.44 10.54
N GLU A 121 -8.55 -6.37 9.76
CA GLU A 121 -9.70 -5.56 9.34
C GLU A 121 -10.65 -6.34 8.44
N TYR A 122 -10.11 -7.19 7.57
CA TYR A 122 -10.93 -8.06 6.73
C TYR A 122 -11.77 -9.00 7.58
N LEU A 123 -11.17 -9.61 8.60
CA LEU A 123 -11.89 -10.49 9.52
C LEU A 123 -13.00 -9.73 10.24
N CYS A 124 -12.71 -8.54 10.76
CA CYS A 124 -13.71 -7.71 11.43
C CYS A 124 -14.87 -7.35 10.50
N LYS A 125 -14.55 -6.96 9.25
CA LYS A 125 -15.55 -6.60 8.25
C LYS A 125 -16.40 -7.81 7.86
N SER A 126 -15.80 -8.98 7.71
CA SER A 126 -16.50 -10.21 7.37
C SER A 126 -17.47 -10.65 8.47
N GLN A 127 -17.15 -10.36 9.71
CA GLN A 127 -18.00 -10.73 10.86
C GLN A 127 -19.18 -9.80 11.06
N GLN A 128 -19.22 -8.67 10.35
CA GLN A 128 -20.32 -7.70 10.46
C GLN A 128 -21.51 -8.02 9.53
N HIS A 129 -21.45 -9.11 8.83
CA HIS A 129 -22.54 -9.54 7.94
C HIS A 129 -23.43 -10.58 8.61
#